data_ef5f5a79e1d1cd3b89ff978999b933a4
#
_entry.id   ef5f5a79e1d1cd3b89ff978999b933a4
#
_cell.length_a   1.000
_cell.length_b   1.000
_cell.length_c   1.000
_cell.angle_alpha   90.00
_cell.angle_beta   90.00
_cell.angle_gamma   90.00
#
_symmetry.space_group_name_H-M   'P 1'
#
loop_
_entity.id
_entity.type
_entity.pdbx_description
1 polymer ?
#
loop_
_entity_poly.entity_id
_entity_poly.type
_entity_poly.pdbx_seq_one_letter_code
_entity_poly.pdbx_strand_id
1 'polypeptide(L)'
;MSERVYNVLFLCTGNTARSILAESILRKDGRRNFCAYSAGSQPKGTVNPFAIKVLNRHDYPTDELRSKSWEEFAGSDAPPMDFVFTVCDNAAGESCPVWPGQPMTAHWGIEDPAAIEGTGIVKEAAFVAAFRYLKNRIAAFTSLPLESIDRLSLGTRLRDIGRGEGATTRRPDVA
;
A
#
# COMPACT_ATOMS: atom_id res chain seq x y z
N MET A 1 10.89 27.59 0.88
CA MET A 1 9.86 26.85 0.15
C MET A 1 9.31 25.76 1.06
N SER A 2 8.00 25.79 1.33
CA SER A 2 7.36 24.72 2.09
C SER A 2 7.23 23.50 1.20
N GLU A 3 7.95 22.46 1.53
CA GLU A 3 7.78 21.19 0.85
C GLU A 3 6.43 20.58 1.26
N ARG A 4 5.57 20.32 0.29
CA ARG A 4 4.28 19.71 0.54
C ARG A 4 4.47 18.26 0.97
N VAL A 5 3.77 17.86 2.04
CA VAL A 5 3.72 16.48 2.51
C VAL A 5 2.42 15.86 2.02
N TYR A 6 2.52 14.72 1.35
CA TYR A 6 1.37 13.99 0.82
C TYR A 6 0.99 12.84 1.74
N ASN A 7 -0.29 12.69 2.00
CA ASN A 7 -0.83 11.59 2.78
C ASN A 7 -1.23 10.43 1.86
N VAL A 8 -0.70 9.26 2.11
CA VAL A 8 -0.91 8.06 1.30
C VAL A 8 -1.45 6.92 2.14
N LEU A 9 -2.57 6.35 1.72
CA LEU A 9 -3.21 5.21 2.39
C LEU A 9 -3.11 3.97 1.50
N PHE A 10 -2.55 2.89 2.05
CA PHE A 10 -2.53 1.58 1.41
C PHE A 10 -3.64 0.71 1.97
N LEU A 11 -4.47 0.14 1.11
CA LEU A 11 -5.61 -0.68 1.49
C LEU A 11 -5.44 -2.13 1.10
N CYS A 12 -5.78 -3.01 2.02
CA CYS A 12 -5.87 -4.44 1.84
C CYS A 12 -7.11 -4.93 2.59
N THR A 13 -7.49 -6.18 2.48
CA THR A 13 -8.64 -6.69 3.24
C THR A 13 -8.29 -6.86 4.71
N GLY A 14 -7.28 -7.65 5.03
CA GLY A 14 -6.93 -8.00 6.42
C GLY A 14 -6.00 -7.04 7.13
N ASN A 15 -5.30 -6.20 6.39
CA ASN A 15 -4.26 -5.29 6.92
C ASN A 15 -3.26 -6.03 7.82
N THR A 16 -2.70 -7.12 7.31
CA THR A 16 -1.74 -7.95 8.05
C THR A 16 -0.38 -8.04 7.37
N ALA A 17 -0.32 -7.95 6.05
CA ALA A 17 0.90 -8.19 5.28
C ALA A 17 1.15 -7.11 4.21
N ARG A 18 0.47 -7.17 3.06
CA ARG A 18 0.77 -6.32 1.90
C ARG A 18 0.70 -4.83 2.19
N SER A 19 -0.38 -4.36 2.77
CA SER A 19 -0.54 -2.94 3.13
C SER A 19 0.40 -2.51 4.25
N ILE A 20 0.70 -3.41 5.18
CA ILE A 20 1.67 -3.17 6.26
C ILE A 20 3.09 -2.99 5.69
N LEU A 21 3.49 -3.85 4.76
CA LEU A 21 4.78 -3.73 4.08
C LEU A 21 4.88 -2.39 3.35
N ALA A 22 3.84 -2.02 2.60
CA ALA A 22 3.82 -0.77 1.85
C ALA A 22 3.91 0.46 2.76
N GLU A 23 3.18 0.47 3.87
CA GLU A 23 3.22 1.55 4.86
C GLU A 23 4.64 1.76 5.38
N SER A 24 5.30 0.69 5.81
CA SER A 24 6.66 0.77 6.35
C SER A 24 7.67 1.24 5.31
N ILE A 25 7.58 0.72 4.08
CA ILE A 25 8.47 1.10 2.99
C ILE A 25 8.35 2.61 2.70
N LEU A 26 7.13 3.10 2.52
CA LEU A 26 6.93 4.53 2.23
C LEU A 26 7.32 5.41 3.43
N ARG A 27 7.06 4.95 4.65
CA ARG A 27 7.43 5.69 5.86
C ARG A 27 8.94 5.99 5.88
N LYS A 28 9.78 5.05 5.45
CA LYS A 28 11.23 5.25 5.38
C LYS A 28 11.67 5.93 4.10
N ASP A 29 11.29 5.39 2.95
CA ASP A 29 11.79 5.83 1.64
C ASP A 29 11.22 7.19 1.24
N GLY A 30 9.99 7.51 1.69
CA GLY A 30 9.32 8.76 1.39
C GLY A 30 9.27 9.77 2.53
N ARG A 31 10.00 9.56 3.60
CA ARG A 31 9.89 10.29 4.88
C ARG A 31 9.87 11.83 4.79
N ARG A 32 10.46 12.40 3.77
CA ARG A 32 10.50 13.86 3.63
C ARG A 32 9.20 14.44 3.09
N ASN A 33 8.58 13.73 2.18
CA ASN A 33 7.47 14.24 1.38
C ASN A 33 6.17 13.45 1.56
N PHE A 34 6.18 12.38 2.35
CA PHE A 34 5.02 11.51 2.49
C PHE A 34 4.77 11.08 3.93
N CYS A 35 3.49 11.05 4.30
CA CYS A 35 3.00 10.34 5.48
C CYS A 35 2.29 9.08 5.00
N ALA A 36 2.72 7.92 5.50
CA ALA A 36 2.21 6.63 5.08
C ALA A 36 1.24 6.05 6.10
N TYR A 37 0.12 5.52 5.61
CA TYR A 37 -0.92 4.87 6.40
C TYR A 37 -1.31 3.56 5.73
N SER A 38 -1.85 2.62 6.50
CA SER A 38 -2.46 1.42 5.96
C SER A 38 -3.71 1.04 6.73
N ALA A 39 -4.63 0.34 6.09
CA ALA A 39 -5.85 -0.12 6.72
C ALA A 39 -6.44 -1.30 5.95
N GLY A 40 -7.43 -1.94 6.53
CA GLY A 40 -8.19 -3.01 5.91
C GLY A 40 -9.69 -2.86 6.09
N SER A 41 -10.45 -3.44 5.17
CA SER A 41 -11.91 -3.49 5.28
C SER A 41 -12.36 -4.45 6.37
N GLN A 42 -11.58 -5.52 6.59
CA GLN A 42 -11.82 -6.54 7.60
C GLN A 42 -10.52 -6.85 8.33
N PRO A 43 -10.03 -5.92 9.17
CA PRO A 43 -8.74 -6.09 9.83
C PRO A 43 -8.75 -7.29 10.76
N LYS A 44 -7.67 -8.06 10.74
CA LYS A 44 -7.52 -9.24 11.61
C LYS A 44 -7.01 -8.89 13.01
N GLY A 45 -6.58 -7.65 13.22
CA GLY A 45 -6.12 -7.16 14.52
C GLY A 45 -4.67 -7.46 14.85
N THR A 46 -3.97 -8.28 14.06
CA THR A 46 -2.56 -8.62 14.26
C THR A 46 -1.78 -8.51 12.97
N VAL A 47 -0.55 -8.01 13.07
CA VAL A 47 0.37 -7.93 11.94
C VAL A 47 1.04 -9.29 11.74
N ASN A 48 1.19 -9.72 10.49
CA ASN A 48 1.80 -11.01 10.17
C ASN A 48 3.28 -11.02 10.60
N PRO A 49 3.73 -12.04 11.36
CA PRO A 49 5.12 -12.11 11.83
C PRO A 49 6.16 -12.14 10.70
N PHE A 50 5.85 -12.74 9.55
CA PHE A 50 6.76 -12.74 8.40
C PHE A 50 6.95 -11.34 7.82
N ALA A 51 5.90 -10.50 7.84
CA ALA A 51 6.01 -9.10 7.42
C ALA A 51 7.00 -8.35 8.32
N ILE A 52 6.87 -8.49 9.62
CA ILE A 52 7.78 -7.88 10.61
C ILE A 52 9.21 -8.37 10.39
N LYS A 53 9.39 -9.68 10.19
CA LYS A 53 10.70 -10.28 9.98
C LYS A 53 11.41 -9.74 8.73
N VAL A 54 10.70 -9.64 7.61
CA VAL A 54 11.25 -9.10 6.36
C VAL A 54 11.61 -7.64 6.50
N LEU A 55 10.73 -6.84 7.12
CA LEU A 55 11.01 -5.41 7.36
C LEU A 55 12.24 -5.21 8.24
N ASN A 56 12.35 -5.95 9.34
CA ASN A 56 13.52 -5.87 10.22
C ASN A 56 14.81 -6.25 9.50
N ARG A 57 14.77 -7.31 8.68
CA ARG A 57 15.93 -7.76 7.91
C ARG A 57 16.46 -6.71 6.94
N HIS A 58 15.57 -5.86 6.42
CA HIS A 58 15.91 -4.83 5.44
C HIS A 58 16.02 -3.42 6.06
N ASP A 59 16.06 -3.35 7.39
CA ASP A 59 16.17 -2.09 8.16
C ASP A 59 15.02 -1.10 7.91
N TYR A 60 13.80 -1.62 7.76
CA TYR A 60 12.57 -0.81 7.68
C TYR A 60 11.86 -0.77 9.04
N PRO A 61 11.17 0.36 9.36
CA PRO A 61 10.54 0.52 10.67
C PRO A 61 9.39 -0.47 10.87
N THR A 62 9.31 -1.04 12.08
CA THR A 62 8.23 -1.93 12.49
C THR A 62 7.45 -1.42 13.68
N ASP A 63 7.93 -0.38 14.32
CA ASP A 63 7.24 0.29 15.43
C ASP A 63 5.96 0.96 14.92
N GLU A 64 4.95 0.96 15.78
CA GLU A 64 3.63 1.54 15.51
C GLU A 64 2.82 0.86 14.38
N LEU A 65 3.32 -0.23 13.79
CA LEU A 65 2.55 -1.01 12.82
C LEU A 65 1.45 -1.79 13.55
N ARG A 66 0.22 -1.63 13.08
CA ARG A 66 -0.95 -2.33 13.64
C ARG A 66 -1.98 -2.60 12.55
N SER A 67 -2.71 -3.69 12.72
CA SER A 67 -3.84 -4.03 11.85
C SER A 67 -5.06 -3.23 12.31
N LYS A 68 -5.67 -2.47 11.39
CA LYS A 68 -6.74 -1.52 11.72
C LYS A 68 -7.74 -1.36 10.59
N SER A 69 -8.94 -0.89 10.96
CA SER A 69 -10.02 -0.67 10.02
C SER A 69 -9.82 0.59 9.19
N TRP A 70 -10.20 0.55 7.93
CA TRP A 70 -10.21 1.70 7.05
C TRP A 70 -11.14 2.83 7.54
N GLU A 71 -12.11 2.51 8.38
CA GLU A 71 -13.02 3.51 8.95
C GLU A 71 -12.28 4.54 9.81
N GLU A 72 -11.12 4.21 10.35
CA GLU A 72 -10.29 5.17 11.08
C GLU A 72 -9.86 6.35 10.20
N PHE A 73 -9.86 6.16 8.88
CA PHE A 73 -9.43 7.18 7.92
C PHE A 73 -10.58 7.79 7.12
N ALA A 74 -11.81 7.38 7.38
CA ALA A 74 -13.00 7.85 6.65
C ALA A 74 -13.73 9.01 7.36
N GLY A 75 -13.47 9.22 8.65
CA GLY A 75 -14.12 10.26 9.44
C GLY A 75 -13.59 11.66 9.17
N SER A 76 -14.36 12.69 9.58
CA SER A 76 -13.95 14.09 9.41
C SER A 76 -12.69 14.47 10.18
N ASP A 77 -12.37 13.72 11.24
CA ASP A 77 -11.16 13.93 12.06
C ASP A 77 -9.93 13.22 11.47
N ALA A 78 -10.12 12.41 10.43
CA ALA A 78 -9.03 11.71 9.79
C ALA A 78 -8.20 12.68 8.93
N PRO A 79 -6.88 12.45 8.78
CA PRO A 79 -6.09 13.26 7.87
C PRO A 79 -6.60 13.12 6.44
N PRO A 80 -6.72 14.21 5.68
CA PRO A 80 -7.14 14.12 4.28
C PRO A 80 -6.11 13.36 3.46
N MET A 81 -6.56 12.37 2.67
CA MET A 81 -5.66 11.57 1.84
C MET A 81 -5.45 12.23 0.48
N ASP A 82 -4.23 12.23 0.03
CA ASP A 82 -3.87 12.64 -1.34
C ASP A 82 -3.90 11.46 -2.30
N PHE A 83 -3.53 10.27 -1.80
CA PHE A 83 -3.49 9.04 -2.59
C PHE A 83 -4.03 7.86 -1.78
N VAL A 84 -4.80 7.00 -2.44
CA VAL A 84 -5.25 5.72 -1.87
C VAL A 84 -4.92 4.61 -2.88
N PHE A 85 -4.09 3.66 -2.46
CA PHE A 85 -3.69 2.53 -3.30
C PHE A 85 -4.20 1.22 -2.72
N THR A 86 -4.95 0.45 -3.50
CA THR A 86 -5.33 -0.91 -3.11
C THR A 86 -4.21 -1.86 -3.52
N VAL A 87 -3.79 -2.72 -2.61
CA VAL A 87 -2.69 -3.67 -2.84
C VAL A 87 -3.15 -5.13 -2.88
N CYS A 88 -4.44 -5.37 -2.75
CA CYS A 88 -5.04 -6.68 -2.99
C CYS A 88 -6.29 -6.53 -3.87
N ASP A 89 -6.59 -7.57 -4.67
CA ASP A 89 -7.69 -7.53 -5.62
C ASP A 89 -9.06 -7.47 -4.92
N ASN A 90 -9.19 -8.11 -3.77
CA ASN A 90 -10.43 -8.06 -3.00
C ASN A 90 -10.77 -6.65 -2.52
N ALA A 91 -9.79 -5.92 -2.00
CA ALA A 91 -10.00 -4.54 -1.55
C ALA A 91 -10.40 -3.63 -2.71
N ALA A 92 -9.89 -3.88 -3.91
CA ALA A 92 -10.23 -3.11 -5.10
C ALA A 92 -11.70 -3.31 -5.53
N GLY A 93 -12.28 -4.48 -5.22
CA GLY A 93 -13.66 -4.81 -5.57
C GLY A 93 -14.70 -4.44 -4.49
N GLU A 94 -14.24 -3.99 -3.32
CA GLU A 94 -15.12 -3.64 -2.22
C GLU A 94 -15.63 -2.20 -2.34
N SER A 95 -16.82 -1.93 -1.75
CA SER A 95 -17.35 -0.57 -1.67
C SER A 95 -16.60 0.22 -0.61
N CYS A 96 -15.65 1.01 -1.06
CA CYS A 96 -14.83 1.85 -0.17
C CYS A 96 -15.63 3.03 0.40
N PRO A 97 -15.31 3.49 1.61
CA PRO A 97 -15.79 4.76 2.11
C PRO A 97 -15.42 5.94 1.20
N VAL A 98 -16.11 7.04 1.34
CA VAL A 98 -15.69 8.30 0.72
C VAL A 98 -14.59 8.89 1.59
N TRP A 99 -13.41 9.03 1.03
CA TRP A 99 -12.24 9.51 1.77
C TRP A 99 -12.20 11.04 1.81
N PRO A 100 -11.89 11.65 2.98
CA PRO A 100 -11.63 13.09 3.04
C PRO A 100 -10.49 13.49 2.10
N GLY A 101 -10.63 14.62 1.39
CA GLY A 101 -9.60 15.15 0.50
C GLY A 101 -9.72 14.73 -0.96
N GLN A 102 -10.67 13.87 -1.31
CA GLN A 102 -10.85 13.38 -2.68
C GLN A 102 -9.54 12.86 -3.30
N PRO A 103 -8.93 11.81 -2.71
CA PRO A 103 -7.63 11.32 -3.14
C PRO A 103 -7.65 10.74 -4.55
N MET A 104 -6.52 10.76 -5.21
CA MET A 104 -6.30 9.95 -6.40
C MET A 104 -6.16 8.49 -5.98
N THR A 105 -6.74 7.59 -6.76
CA THR A 105 -6.74 6.15 -6.45
C THR A 105 -6.09 5.36 -7.57
N ALA A 106 -5.43 4.26 -7.20
CA ALA A 106 -4.92 3.31 -8.16
C ALA A 106 -4.88 1.91 -7.53
N HIS A 107 -4.92 0.89 -8.38
CA HIS A 107 -4.80 -0.50 -7.93
C HIS A 107 -3.37 -1.00 -8.17
N TRP A 108 -2.68 -1.37 -7.10
CA TRP A 108 -1.31 -1.88 -7.09
C TRP A 108 -1.27 -3.32 -6.56
N GLY A 109 -2.19 -4.15 -7.04
CA GLY A 109 -2.36 -5.51 -6.54
C GLY A 109 -1.16 -6.41 -6.76
N ILE A 110 -0.84 -7.17 -5.73
CA ILE A 110 0.14 -8.25 -5.76
C ILE A 110 -0.48 -9.48 -5.08
N GLU A 111 0.07 -10.65 -5.39
CA GLU A 111 -0.35 -11.90 -4.76
C GLU A 111 -0.15 -11.84 -3.24
N ASP A 112 -1.07 -12.47 -2.50
CA ASP A 112 -1.00 -12.52 -1.04
C ASP A 112 0.11 -13.47 -0.58
N PRO A 113 1.21 -12.95 -0.01
CA PRO A 113 2.28 -13.81 0.47
C PRO A 113 1.85 -14.70 1.65
N ALA A 114 0.84 -14.29 2.40
CA ALA A 114 0.32 -15.06 3.54
C ALA A 114 -0.51 -16.28 3.09
N ALA A 115 -0.98 -16.30 1.84
CA ALA A 115 -1.74 -17.42 1.28
C ALA A 115 -0.86 -18.56 0.77
N ILE A 116 0.45 -18.35 0.67
CA ILE A 116 1.38 -19.35 0.17
C ILE A 116 1.55 -20.46 1.23
N GLU A 117 1.32 -21.70 0.80
CA GLU A 117 1.50 -22.88 1.64
C GLU A 117 2.92 -23.45 1.47
N GLY A 118 3.43 -24.10 2.51
CA GLY A 118 4.75 -24.74 2.47
C GLY A 118 5.52 -24.53 3.76
N THR A 119 6.84 -24.73 3.66
CA THR A 119 7.76 -24.55 4.79
C THR A 119 7.94 -23.07 5.13
N GLY A 120 8.56 -22.79 6.29
CA GLY A 120 8.88 -21.42 6.69
C GLY A 120 9.79 -20.72 5.67
N ILE A 121 10.69 -21.45 5.02
CA ILE A 121 11.57 -20.91 3.97
C ILE A 121 10.75 -20.45 2.75
N VAL A 122 9.80 -21.26 2.32
CA VAL A 122 8.91 -20.94 1.18
C VAL A 122 8.04 -19.72 1.49
N LYS A 123 7.49 -19.67 2.69
CA LYS A 123 6.68 -18.53 3.15
C LYS A 123 7.50 -17.25 3.23
N GLU A 124 8.69 -17.33 3.80
CA GLU A 124 9.60 -16.18 3.89
C GLU A 124 9.97 -15.66 2.50
N ALA A 125 10.25 -16.56 1.54
CA ALA A 125 10.55 -16.17 0.16
C ALA A 125 9.38 -15.43 -0.49
N ALA A 126 8.13 -15.84 -0.21
CA ALA A 126 6.93 -15.15 -0.70
C ALA A 126 6.82 -13.72 -0.14
N PHE A 127 7.15 -13.52 1.14
CA PHE A 127 7.16 -12.20 1.76
C PHE A 127 8.30 -11.32 1.22
N VAL A 128 9.47 -11.89 0.96
CA VAL A 128 10.59 -11.17 0.32
C VAL A 128 10.19 -10.69 -1.09
N ALA A 129 9.53 -11.53 -1.86
CA ALA A 129 9.05 -11.16 -3.18
C ALA A 129 8.01 -10.03 -3.11
N ALA A 130 7.04 -10.14 -2.20
CA ALA A 130 6.04 -9.09 -1.99
C ALA A 130 6.69 -7.75 -1.59
N PHE A 131 7.65 -7.80 -0.70
CA PHE A 131 8.43 -6.63 -0.28
C PHE A 131 9.12 -5.98 -1.50
N ARG A 132 9.78 -6.77 -2.33
CA ARG A 132 10.47 -6.28 -3.53
C ARG A 132 9.50 -5.61 -4.51
N TYR A 133 8.36 -6.22 -4.77
CA TYR A 133 7.36 -5.67 -5.69
C TYR A 133 6.81 -4.33 -5.20
N LEU A 134 6.50 -4.24 -3.92
CA LEU A 134 6.01 -3.00 -3.32
C LEU A 134 7.09 -1.92 -3.28
N LYS A 135 8.33 -2.29 -2.95
CA LYS A 135 9.46 -1.37 -2.94
C LYS A 135 9.68 -0.74 -4.33
N ASN A 136 9.60 -1.55 -5.38
CA ASN A 136 9.75 -1.06 -6.75
C ASN A 136 8.65 -0.06 -7.12
N ARG A 137 7.40 -0.34 -6.75
CA ARG A 137 6.27 0.57 -6.98
C ARG A 137 6.43 1.88 -6.23
N ILE A 138 6.79 1.80 -4.98
CA ILE A 138 6.98 2.97 -4.12
C ILE A 138 8.16 3.82 -4.62
N ALA A 139 9.25 3.19 -5.05
CA ALA A 139 10.39 3.90 -5.64
C ALA A 139 9.98 4.69 -6.90
N ALA A 140 9.21 4.07 -7.78
CA ALA A 140 8.69 4.74 -8.97
C ALA A 140 7.75 5.89 -8.61
N PHE A 141 6.87 5.68 -7.64
CA PHE A 141 5.93 6.69 -7.16
C PHE A 141 6.63 7.90 -6.54
N THR A 142 7.58 7.67 -5.64
CA THR A 142 8.30 8.76 -4.96
C THR A 142 9.21 9.55 -5.89
N SER A 143 9.50 9.02 -7.08
CA SER A 143 10.29 9.70 -8.12
C SER A 143 9.45 10.60 -9.02
N LEU A 144 8.11 10.56 -8.93
CA LEU A 144 7.24 11.37 -9.78
C LEU A 144 7.29 12.84 -9.38
N PRO A 145 7.25 13.78 -10.36
CA PRO A 145 7.24 15.22 -10.09
C PRO A 145 5.81 15.67 -9.69
N LEU A 146 5.36 15.30 -8.49
CA LEU A 146 3.97 15.47 -8.05
C LEU A 146 3.48 16.91 -8.07
N GLU A 147 4.37 17.90 -7.84
CA GLU A 147 4.00 19.30 -7.81
C GLU A 147 3.76 19.90 -9.20
N SER A 148 4.37 19.31 -10.24
CA SER A 148 4.34 19.86 -11.60
C SER A 148 3.56 19.04 -12.63
N ILE A 149 3.25 17.77 -12.32
CA ILE A 149 2.53 16.91 -13.22
C ILE A 149 1.02 17.19 -13.16
N ASP A 150 0.35 17.23 -14.31
CA ASP A 150 -1.11 17.38 -14.31
C ASP A 150 -1.82 16.11 -13.81
N ARG A 151 -3.05 16.29 -13.31
CA ARG A 151 -3.82 15.21 -12.66
C ARG A 151 -4.07 14.02 -13.60
N LEU A 152 -4.35 14.28 -14.88
CA LEU A 152 -4.63 13.22 -15.85
C LEU A 152 -3.40 12.36 -16.15
N SER A 153 -2.27 13.01 -16.38
CA SER A 153 -0.98 12.34 -16.61
C SER A 153 -0.55 11.57 -15.37
N LEU A 154 -0.76 12.14 -14.18
CA LEU A 154 -0.46 11.47 -12.92
C LEU A 154 -1.28 10.20 -12.76
N GLY A 155 -2.57 10.23 -13.04
CA GLY A 155 -3.43 9.05 -12.99
C GLY A 155 -2.93 7.93 -13.88
N THR A 156 -2.48 8.25 -15.10
CA THR A 156 -1.88 7.28 -16.02
C THR A 156 -0.60 6.68 -15.45
N ARG A 157 0.28 7.50 -14.90
CA ARG A 157 1.52 7.04 -14.27
C ARG A 157 1.25 6.10 -13.10
N LEU A 158 0.30 6.44 -12.24
CA LEU A 158 -0.05 5.61 -11.09
C LEU A 158 -0.58 4.23 -11.52
N ARG A 159 -1.40 4.18 -12.57
CA ARG A 159 -1.87 2.91 -13.13
C ARG A 159 -0.74 2.08 -13.73
N ASP A 160 0.17 2.72 -14.44
CA ASP A 160 1.33 2.06 -15.05
C ASP A 160 2.25 1.45 -13.97
N ILE A 161 2.46 2.16 -12.89
CA ILE A 161 3.23 1.65 -11.73
C ILE A 161 2.58 0.36 -11.20
N GLY A 162 1.26 0.33 -11.11
CA GLY A 162 0.52 -0.85 -10.63
C GLY A 162 0.64 -2.08 -11.53
N ARG A 163 1.06 -1.91 -12.78
CA ARG A 163 1.27 -2.99 -13.75
C ARG A 163 2.68 -3.55 -13.74
N GLY A 164 3.54 -3.07 -12.84
CA GLY A 164 4.92 -3.55 -12.72
C GLY A 164 5.04 -5.00 -12.31
N GLU A 165 6.28 -5.50 -12.20
CA GLU A 165 6.56 -6.88 -11.83
C GLU A 165 5.75 -7.31 -10.59
N GLY A 166 5.18 -8.51 -10.66
CA GLY A 166 4.36 -9.07 -9.58
C GLY A 166 2.90 -8.65 -9.59
N ALA A 167 2.48 -7.82 -10.54
CA ALA A 167 1.10 -7.37 -10.62
C ALA A 167 0.12 -8.52 -10.84
N THR A 168 -0.96 -8.52 -10.08
CA THR A 168 -2.08 -9.42 -10.32
C THR A 168 -2.90 -8.94 -11.50
N THR A 169 -3.24 -9.87 -12.40
CA THR A 169 -4.11 -9.54 -13.53
C THR A 169 -5.56 -9.48 -13.05
N ARG A 170 -6.17 -8.31 -13.12
CA ARG A 170 -7.61 -8.21 -12.93
C ARG A 170 -8.29 -8.98 -14.06
N ARG A 171 -9.15 -9.93 -13.72
CA ARG A 171 -9.97 -10.60 -14.74
C ARG A 171 -10.92 -9.59 -15.37
N PRO A 172 -11.05 -9.55 -16.70
CA PRO A 172 -11.91 -8.58 -17.39
C PRO A 172 -13.40 -8.67 -17.02
N ASP A 173 -13.79 -9.78 -16.43
CA ASP A 173 -15.16 -10.11 -16.05
C ASP A 173 -15.53 -9.64 -14.62
N VAL A 174 -14.60 -9.03 -13.92
CA VAL A 174 -14.83 -8.43 -12.59
C VAL A 174 -14.69 -6.90 -12.74
N ALA A 175 -15.62 -6.34 -13.45
CA ALA A 175 -15.75 -4.88 -13.51
C ALA A 175 -16.59 -4.39 -12.33
#